data_829b6a6d400ddf86d042f25d3570c7a3
#
_entry.id   829b6a6d400ddf86d042f25d3570c7a3
#
_cell.length_a   1.000
_cell.length_b   1.000
_cell.length_c   1.000
_cell.angle_alpha   90.00
_cell.angle_beta   90.00
_cell.angle_gamma   90.00
#
_symmetry.space_group_name_H-M   'P 1'
#
loop_
_entity.id
_entity.type
_entity.pdbx_description
1 polymer ?
#
loop_
_entity_poly.entity_id
_entity_poly.type
_entity_poly.pdbx_seq_one_letter_code
_entity_poly.pdbx_strand_id
1 'polypeptide(L)'
;MVPTISSDRDLFGNASGLVPADWSGNGLASGKGAYQVNDRTVVALNTATPLYRDLKTGDTGGDVLALNNELNLLGYNSVSGSDTYWRATSDGWKQLMADNGNTSDGSLSLADTLWIPEHEVAVDEWNATAGSMVTGGTAIGKIPGSLTKLTIKNGTASAQDRTLTIFGITGTLPANTTEITDAGFLQQVEANDSYQFVDVESKKAGFDATLALSERMRVLRVPAGAVFGINGSTGCIVPTSNNHGNTPVKVSIVGGELGVSLVQADSEDIASISNVEIGSGLNNLTCE
;
A
#
# COMPACT_ATOMS: atom_id res chain seq x y z
N MET A 1 9.47 11.85 -1.13
CA MET A 1 9.23 10.40 -0.88
C MET A 1 9.70 9.61 -2.08
N VAL A 2 10.39 8.50 -1.86
CA VAL A 2 10.85 7.58 -2.93
C VAL A 2 9.96 6.36 -2.91
N PRO A 3 9.28 6.01 -4.01
CA PRO A 3 8.43 4.84 -4.09
C PRO A 3 9.26 3.56 -4.26
N THR A 4 8.77 2.48 -3.72
CA THR A 4 9.17 1.13 -4.06
C THR A 4 7.99 0.45 -4.73
N ILE A 5 8.19 0.03 -5.97
CA ILE A 5 7.18 -0.65 -6.79
C ILE A 5 7.58 -2.12 -6.88
N SER A 6 6.62 -3.03 -6.73
CA SER A 6 6.85 -4.46 -6.96
C SER A 6 7.22 -4.70 -8.43
N SER A 7 7.82 -5.83 -8.72
CA SER A 7 8.05 -6.23 -10.12
C SER A 7 6.73 -6.59 -10.80
N ASP A 8 6.67 -6.33 -12.10
CA ASP A 8 5.58 -6.79 -12.95
C ASP A 8 5.43 -8.31 -12.86
N ARG A 9 4.22 -8.78 -13.06
CA ARG A 9 3.88 -10.21 -13.01
C ARG A 9 3.32 -10.66 -14.34
N ASP A 10 3.92 -11.71 -14.91
CA ASP A 10 3.42 -12.32 -16.12
C ASP A 10 2.05 -12.98 -15.90
N LEU A 11 1.14 -12.78 -16.86
CA LEU A 11 -0.14 -13.47 -16.98
C LEU A 11 0.00 -14.60 -18.00
N PHE A 12 -0.21 -15.84 -17.55
CA PHE A 12 -0.11 -17.02 -18.40
C PHE A 12 -1.50 -17.47 -18.86
N GLY A 13 -1.70 -17.48 -20.18
CA GLY A 13 -2.91 -18.04 -20.78
C GLY A 13 -2.82 -19.55 -20.93
N ASN A 14 -3.95 -20.26 -20.77
CA ASN A 14 -4.02 -21.72 -20.93
C ASN A 14 -4.59 -22.14 -22.28
N ALA A 15 -5.24 -21.22 -23.02
CA ALA A 15 -5.87 -21.50 -24.29
C ALA A 15 -4.87 -21.39 -25.46
N SER A 16 -5.13 -22.15 -26.55
CA SER A 16 -4.37 -22.07 -27.79
C SER A 16 -5.30 -21.86 -28.98
N GLY A 17 -4.97 -20.92 -29.86
CA GLY A 17 -5.75 -20.65 -31.07
C GLY A 17 -5.71 -19.19 -31.50
N LEU A 18 -6.58 -18.85 -32.47
CA LEU A 18 -6.78 -17.48 -32.91
C LEU A 18 -7.62 -16.70 -31.89
N VAL A 19 -7.28 -15.45 -31.66
CA VAL A 19 -8.04 -14.51 -30.82
C VAL A 19 -8.98 -13.67 -31.70
N PRO A 20 -10.29 -13.92 -31.72
CA PRO A 20 -11.25 -13.10 -32.49
C PRO A 20 -11.69 -11.85 -31.71
N ALA A 21 -11.66 -11.85 -30.39
CA ALA A 21 -12.07 -10.73 -29.54
C ALA A 21 -11.21 -10.60 -28.28
N ASP A 22 -11.05 -9.37 -27.83
CA ASP A 22 -10.25 -8.99 -26.67
C ASP A 22 -10.99 -7.91 -25.86
N TRP A 23 -11.07 -8.08 -24.55
CA TRP A 23 -11.75 -7.18 -23.61
C TRP A 23 -10.83 -6.64 -22.53
N SER A 24 -9.51 -6.82 -22.64
CA SER A 24 -8.51 -6.41 -21.66
C SER A 24 -8.31 -4.89 -21.52
N GLY A 25 -8.85 -4.10 -22.46
CA GLY A 25 -8.57 -2.65 -22.55
C GLY A 25 -8.97 -1.81 -21.32
N ASN A 26 -9.86 -2.32 -20.46
CA ASN A 26 -10.22 -1.69 -19.18
C ASN A 26 -9.73 -2.48 -17.97
N GLY A 27 -8.71 -3.32 -18.14
CA GLY A 27 -8.28 -4.30 -17.13
C GLY A 27 -9.09 -5.58 -17.16
N LEU A 28 -8.78 -6.50 -16.26
CA LEU A 28 -9.47 -7.78 -16.10
C LEU A 28 -10.20 -7.83 -14.78
N ALA A 29 -11.41 -8.39 -14.77
CA ALA A 29 -12.19 -8.58 -13.55
C ALA A 29 -12.59 -10.05 -13.40
N SER A 30 -12.57 -10.56 -12.18
CA SER A 30 -12.97 -11.93 -11.86
C SER A 30 -14.42 -12.20 -12.28
N GLY A 31 -14.66 -13.33 -12.90
CA GLY A 31 -15.97 -13.71 -13.44
C GLY A 31 -16.33 -13.08 -14.79
N LYS A 32 -15.44 -12.33 -15.42
CA LYS A 32 -15.65 -11.68 -16.73
C LYS A 32 -14.75 -12.27 -17.81
N GLY A 33 -15.23 -12.23 -19.04
CA GLY A 33 -14.43 -12.58 -20.20
C GLY A 33 -13.21 -11.66 -20.34
N ALA A 34 -12.03 -12.23 -20.49
CA ALA A 34 -10.79 -11.53 -20.72
C ALA A 34 -10.51 -11.37 -22.22
N TYR A 35 -10.63 -12.46 -22.95
CA TYR A 35 -10.46 -12.54 -24.40
C TYR A 35 -11.16 -13.80 -24.92
N GLN A 36 -11.29 -13.91 -26.23
CA GLN A 36 -11.84 -15.10 -26.87
C GLN A 36 -10.74 -15.85 -27.61
N VAL A 37 -10.79 -17.18 -27.58
CA VAL A 37 -9.93 -18.03 -28.39
C VAL A 37 -10.81 -18.95 -29.22
N ASN A 38 -10.65 -18.87 -30.55
CA ASN A 38 -11.54 -19.51 -31.51
C ASN A 38 -13.00 -19.08 -31.25
N ASP A 39 -13.85 -19.98 -30.78
CA ASP A 39 -15.27 -19.73 -30.47
C ASP A 39 -15.56 -19.69 -28.93
N ARG A 40 -14.54 -19.71 -28.08
CA ARG A 40 -14.70 -19.77 -26.63
C ARG A 40 -14.12 -18.54 -25.91
N THR A 41 -14.91 -17.98 -25.04
CA THR A 41 -14.47 -16.92 -24.14
C THR A 41 -13.64 -17.50 -23.00
N VAL A 42 -12.46 -16.97 -22.79
CA VAL A 42 -11.61 -17.25 -21.62
C VAL A 42 -12.00 -16.29 -20.51
N VAL A 43 -12.41 -16.85 -19.37
CA VAL A 43 -12.90 -16.07 -18.22
C VAL A 43 -11.79 -15.84 -17.22
N ALA A 44 -11.59 -14.60 -16.80
CA ALA A 44 -10.68 -14.26 -15.72
C ALA A 44 -11.26 -14.72 -14.37
N LEU A 45 -10.43 -15.33 -13.52
CA LEU A 45 -10.82 -15.82 -12.18
C LEU A 45 -9.78 -15.50 -11.14
N ASN A 46 -10.22 -14.87 -10.04
CA ASN A 46 -9.43 -14.67 -8.84
C ASN A 46 -9.68 -15.82 -7.86
N THR A 47 -8.96 -16.91 -8.00
CA THR A 47 -9.02 -18.01 -7.04
C THR A 47 -7.82 -17.96 -6.09
N ALA A 48 -8.02 -18.23 -4.79
CA ALA A 48 -6.97 -18.20 -3.78
C ALA A 48 -5.77 -19.11 -4.11
N THR A 49 -6.03 -20.17 -4.87
CA THR A 49 -5.01 -21.06 -5.47
C THR A 49 -5.26 -21.11 -6.97
N PRO A 50 -4.26 -20.83 -7.82
CA PRO A 50 -4.42 -20.99 -9.26
C PRO A 50 -4.92 -22.37 -9.63
N LEU A 51 -5.88 -22.44 -10.54
CA LEU A 51 -6.32 -23.73 -11.10
C LEU A 51 -5.19 -24.29 -11.96
N TYR A 52 -4.97 -25.61 -11.87
CA TYR A 52 -3.86 -26.26 -12.55
C TYR A 52 -4.26 -27.50 -13.36
N ARG A 53 -5.56 -27.83 -13.39
CA ARG A 53 -6.12 -28.98 -14.11
C ARG A 53 -7.57 -28.72 -14.47
N ASP A 54 -8.09 -29.52 -15.38
CA ASP A 54 -9.52 -29.61 -15.64
C ASP A 54 -10.24 -30.19 -14.42
N LEU A 55 -11.49 -29.73 -14.19
CA LEU A 55 -12.30 -30.14 -13.04
C LEU A 55 -13.69 -30.58 -13.46
N LYS A 56 -14.19 -31.62 -12.79
CA LYS A 56 -15.54 -32.16 -12.99
C LYS A 56 -16.15 -32.65 -11.69
N THR A 57 -17.43 -32.92 -11.72
CA THR A 57 -18.15 -33.44 -10.54
C THR A 57 -17.47 -34.69 -9.96
N GLY A 58 -17.20 -34.65 -8.67
CA GLY A 58 -16.50 -35.66 -7.90
C GLY A 58 -15.02 -35.42 -7.67
N ASP A 59 -14.40 -34.45 -8.39
CA ASP A 59 -13.02 -34.06 -8.12
C ASP A 59 -12.89 -33.37 -6.76
N THR A 60 -11.73 -33.53 -6.12
CA THR A 60 -11.44 -32.92 -4.80
C THR A 60 -10.06 -32.27 -4.80
N GLY A 61 -9.89 -31.21 -3.98
CA GLY A 61 -8.60 -30.57 -3.77
C GLY A 61 -8.68 -29.09 -3.40
N GLY A 62 -7.51 -28.49 -3.14
CA GLY A 62 -7.41 -27.09 -2.79
C GLY A 62 -7.81 -26.16 -3.95
N ASP A 63 -7.62 -26.58 -5.19
CA ASP A 63 -8.09 -25.92 -6.40
C ASP A 63 -9.63 -25.88 -6.48
N VAL A 64 -10.29 -26.98 -6.11
CA VAL A 64 -11.76 -27.05 -6.05
C VAL A 64 -12.30 -26.17 -4.91
N LEU A 65 -11.66 -26.18 -3.74
CA LEU A 65 -12.02 -25.28 -2.64
C LEU A 65 -11.94 -23.82 -3.06
N ALA A 66 -10.84 -23.43 -3.73
CA ALA A 66 -10.65 -22.08 -4.23
C ALA A 66 -11.71 -21.68 -5.26
N LEU A 67 -12.04 -22.57 -6.20
CA LEU A 67 -13.11 -22.36 -7.18
C LEU A 67 -14.49 -22.21 -6.52
N ASN A 68 -14.83 -23.10 -5.57
CA ASN A 68 -16.11 -23.04 -4.87
C ASN A 68 -16.31 -21.71 -4.14
N ASN A 69 -15.27 -21.25 -3.46
CA ASN A 69 -15.31 -19.96 -2.76
C ASN A 69 -15.46 -18.78 -3.73
N GLU A 70 -14.74 -18.80 -4.85
CA GLU A 70 -14.82 -17.74 -5.85
C GLU A 70 -16.19 -17.70 -6.54
N LEU A 71 -16.72 -18.84 -6.97
CA LEU A 71 -18.06 -18.91 -7.56
C LEU A 71 -19.12 -18.37 -6.59
N ASN A 72 -19.03 -18.73 -5.32
CA ASN A 72 -19.95 -18.23 -4.30
C ASN A 72 -19.83 -16.71 -4.11
N LEU A 73 -18.60 -16.18 -4.08
CA LEU A 73 -18.34 -14.74 -3.97
C LEU A 73 -18.90 -13.96 -5.17
N LEU A 74 -18.79 -14.54 -6.37
CA LEU A 74 -19.35 -13.98 -7.61
C LEU A 74 -20.89 -14.14 -7.71
N GLY A 75 -21.53 -14.81 -6.74
CA GLY A 75 -22.98 -15.01 -6.71
C GLY A 75 -23.49 -16.24 -7.48
N TYR A 76 -22.57 -17.10 -7.94
CA TYR A 76 -22.93 -18.35 -8.60
C TYR A 76 -23.11 -19.50 -7.61
N ASN A 77 -23.92 -20.51 -8.02
CA ASN A 77 -24.16 -21.66 -7.17
C ASN A 77 -22.88 -22.47 -6.95
N SER A 78 -22.57 -22.74 -5.68
CA SER A 78 -21.43 -23.57 -5.27
C SER A 78 -21.56 -23.92 -3.79
N VAL A 79 -20.68 -24.78 -3.28
CA VAL A 79 -20.60 -25.10 -1.85
C VAL A 79 -19.36 -24.43 -1.27
N SER A 80 -19.50 -23.20 -0.78
CA SER A 80 -18.40 -22.45 -0.17
C SER A 80 -17.79 -23.26 1.00
N GLY A 81 -16.46 -23.25 1.09
CA GLY A 81 -15.72 -24.01 2.09
C GLY A 81 -15.55 -25.51 1.81
N SER A 82 -16.11 -26.05 0.70
CA SER A 82 -15.94 -27.43 0.29
C SER A 82 -14.77 -27.59 -0.68
N ASP A 83 -13.98 -28.62 -0.49
CA ASP A 83 -12.91 -29.06 -1.39
C ASP A 83 -13.39 -30.01 -2.49
N THR A 84 -14.70 -30.28 -2.58
CA THR A 84 -15.30 -31.20 -3.53
C THR A 84 -16.09 -30.46 -4.60
N TYR A 85 -15.89 -30.86 -5.87
CA TYR A 85 -16.64 -30.36 -7.01
C TYR A 85 -18.01 -31.00 -7.06
N TRP A 86 -18.99 -30.37 -6.44
CA TRP A 86 -20.35 -30.85 -6.35
C TRP A 86 -21.14 -30.52 -7.60
N ARG A 87 -22.35 -31.06 -7.70
CA ARG A 87 -23.31 -30.67 -8.72
C ARG A 87 -23.61 -29.16 -8.65
N ALA A 88 -23.70 -28.60 -7.46
CA ALA A 88 -23.87 -27.15 -7.27
C ALA A 88 -22.76 -26.35 -7.94
N THR A 89 -21.49 -26.77 -7.76
CA THR A 89 -20.33 -26.18 -8.43
C THR A 89 -20.44 -26.27 -9.95
N SER A 90 -20.84 -27.45 -10.46
CA SER A 90 -21.09 -27.67 -11.88
C SER A 90 -22.18 -26.74 -12.44
N ASP A 91 -23.27 -26.57 -11.70
CA ASP A 91 -24.37 -25.68 -12.11
C ASP A 91 -23.94 -24.22 -12.08
N GLY A 92 -23.16 -23.79 -11.07
CA GLY A 92 -22.60 -22.43 -11.00
C GLY A 92 -21.58 -22.14 -12.09
N TRP A 93 -20.70 -23.10 -12.40
CA TRP A 93 -19.78 -22.97 -13.53
C TRP A 93 -20.51 -22.84 -14.86
N LYS A 94 -21.55 -23.64 -15.10
CA LYS A 94 -22.41 -23.49 -16.27
C LYS A 94 -23.00 -22.11 -16.41
N GLN A 95 -23.50 -21.56 -15.30
CA GLN A 95 -24.11 -20.22 -15.32
C GLN A 95 -23.05 -19.16 -15.61
N LEU A 96 -21.89 -19.21 -14.96
CA LEU A 96 -20.78 -18.29 -15.21
C LEU A 96 -20.37 -18.31 -16.69
N MET A 97 -20.23 -19.51 -17.26
CA MET A 97 -19.86 -19.66 -18.66
C MET A 97 -20.96 -19.13 -19.60
N ALA A 98 -22.25 -19.37 -19.28
CA ALA A 98 -23.37 -18.85 -20.06
C ALA A 98 -23.42 -17.31 -20.04
N ASP A 99 -23.19 -16.70 -18.88
CA ASP A 99 -23.15 -15.22 -18.72
C ASP A 99 -21.99 -14.59 -19.51
N ASN A 100 -20.95 -15.38 -19.82
CA ASN A 100 -19.82 -14.98 -20.68
C ASN A 100 -19.96 -15.51 -22.14
N GLY A 101 -21.16 -15.93 -22.54
CA GLY A 101 -21.46 -16.33 -23.93
C GLY A 101 -21.01 -17.74 -24.33
N ASN A 102 -20.52 -18.54 -23.38
CA ASN A 102 -20.10 -19.93 -23.62
C ASN A 102 -21.19 -20.94 -23.27
N THR A 103 -21.18 -22.08 -23.96
CA THR A 103 -21.89 -23.29 -23.51
C THR A 103 -20.93 -24.16 -22.69
N SER A 104 -21.41 -24.77 -21.59
CA SER A 104 -20.65 -25.70 -20.78
C SER A 104 -21.52 -26.88 -20.34
N ASP A 105 -20.97 -28.08 -20.30
CA ASP A 105 -21.60 -29.24 -19.70
C ASP A 105 -21.53 -29.25 -18.16
N GLY A 106 -20.80 -28.27 -17.60
CA GLY A 106 -20.54 -28.10 -16.18
C GLY A 106 -19.22 -28.68 -15.71
N SER A 107 -18.41 -29.20 -16.61
CA SER A 107 -16.98 -29.45 -16.36
C SER A 107 -16.20 -28.17 -16.66
N LEU A 108 -15.19 -27.90 -15.88
CA LEU A 108 -14.28 -26.77 -16.09
C LEU A 108 -13.08 -27.26 -16.92
N SER A 109 -12.86 -26.64 -18.07
CA SER A 109 -11.60 -26.76 -18.79
C SER A 109 -10.64 -25.66 -18.36
N LEU A 110 -9.39 -26.00 -18.05
CA LEU A 110 -8.38 -25.01 -17.71
C LEU A 110 -8.17 -23.98 -18.84
N ALA A 111 -8.36 -24.40 -20.10
CA ALA A 111 -8.29 -23.51 -21.26
C ALA A 111 -9.37 -22.42 -21.29
N ASP A 112 -10.47 -22.59 -20.55
CA ASP A 112 -11.53 -21.59 -20.44
C ASP A 112 -11.28 -20.56 -19.33
N THR A 113 -10.13 -20.66 -18.64
CA THR A 113 -9.80 -19.82 -17.49
C THR A 113 -8.51 -19.06 -17.66
N LEU A 114 -8.48 -17.85 -17.11
CA LEU A 114 -7.28 -17.05 -16.90
C LEU A 114 -7.20 -16.67 -15.43
N TRP A 115 -6.19 -17.16 -14.72
CA TRP A 115 -6.02 -16.79 -13.32
C TRP A 115 -5.50 -15.37 -13.17
N ILE A 116 -6.12 -14.59 -12.26
CA ILE A 116 -5.70 -13.25 -11.86
C ILE A 116 -5.50 -13.20 -10.33
N PRO A 117 -4.48 -12.46 -9.82
CA PRO A 117 -4.16 -12.47 -8.39
C PRO A 117 -5.12 -11.65 -7.51
N GLU A 118 -5.88 -10.74 -8.11
CA GLU A 118 -6.86 -9.87 -7.45
C GLU A 118 -8.16 -9.87 -8.23
N HIS A 119 -9.27 -9.41 -7.62
CA HIS A 119 -10.58 -9.39 -8.28
C HIS A 119 -10.64 -8.47 -9.50
N GLU A 120 -9.84 -7.41 -9.48
CA GLU A 120 -9.64 -6.50 -10.61
C GLU A 120 -8.16 -6.22 -10.76
N VAL A 121 -7.63 -6.32 -11.97
CA VAL A 121 -6.23 -6.05 -12.29
C VAL A 121 -6.11 -5.21 -13.55
N ALA A 122 -5.22 -4.23 -13.51
CA ALA A 122 -4.74 -3.58 -14.72
C ALA A 122 -3.85 -4.54 -15.51
N VAL A 123 -3.80 -4.40 -16.82
CA VAL A 123 -2.98 -5.24 -17.68
C VAL A 123 -2.11 -4.38 -18.57
N ASP A 124 -0.85 -4.76 -18.70
CA ASP A 124 0.12 -4.15 -19.58
C ASP A 124 0.72 -5.20 -20.53
N GLU A 125 1.38 -4.75 -21.59
CA GLU A 125 2.02 -5.63 -22.58
C GLU A 125 1.11 -6.80 -23.05
N TRP A 126 -0.20 -6.51 -23.25
CA TRP A 126 -1.17 -7.52 -23.62
C TRP A 126 -0.97 -8.02 -25.05
N ASN A 127 -0.75 -9.32 -25.21
CA ASN A 127 -0.44 -9.97 -26.48
C ASN A 127 -1.63 -10.73 -27.09
N ALA A 128 -2.67 -11.05 -26.29
CA ALA A 128 -3.87 -11.73 -26.78
C ALA A 128 -4.86 -10.74 -27.40
N THR A 129 -4.38 -9.94 -28.35
CA THR A 129 -5.18 -8.96 -29.07
C THR A 129 -5.95 -9.60 -30.24
N ALA A 130 -7.08 -8.98 -30.65
CA ALA A 130 -7.87 -9.47 -31.77
C ALA A 130 -7.01 -9.65 -33.03
N GLY A 131 -7.04 -10.85 -33.61
CA GLY A 131 -6.24 -11.25 -34.76
C GLY A 131 -4.91 -11.93 -34.42
N SER A 132 -4.49 -11.96 -33.15
CA SER A 132 -3.27 -12.67 -32.72
C SER A 132 -3.50 -14.18 -32.57
N MET A 133 -2.39 -14.92 -32.51
CA MET A 133 -2.38 -16.34 -32.14
C MET A 133 -1.78 -16.49 -30.76
N VAL A 134 -2.47 -17.22 -29.89
CA VAL A 134 -1.98 -17.55 -28.53
C VAL A 134 -1.67 -19.03 -28.41
N THR A 135 -0.75 -19.35 -27.51
CA THR A 135 -0.36 -20.73 -27.18
C THR A 135 -0.47 -20.93 -25.67
N GLY A 136 -1.15 -22.01 -25.25
CA GLY A 136 -1.30 -22.34 -23.84
C GLY A 136 0.06 -22.51 -23.13
N GLY A 137 0.14 -22.02 -21.89
CA GLY A 137 1.34 -22.02 -21.10
C GLY A 137 2.34 -20.89 -21.41
N THR A 138 1.96 -19.93 -22.28
CA THR A 138 2.78 -18.75 -22.57
C THR A 138 2.24 -17.51 -21.91
N ALA A 139 3.10 -16.53 -21.64
CA ALA A 139 2.69 -15.22 -21.13
C ALA A 139 1.93 -14.46 -22.24
N ILE A 140 0.72 -13.99 -21.89
CA ILE A 140 -0.17 -13.25 -22.78
C ILE A 140 -0.30 -11.77 -22.41
N GLY A 141 0.26 -11.37 -21.28
CA GLY A 141 0.27 -10.01 -20.78
C GLY A 141 1.04 -9.93 -19.48
N LYS A 142 1.07 -8.74 -18.89
CA LYS A 142 1.65 -8.47 -17.58
C LYS A 142 0.68 -7.70 -16.71
N ILE A 143 0.70 -7.97 -15.43
CA ILE A 143 0.13 -7.12 -14.41
C ILE A 143 1.23 -6.17 -13.96
N PRO A 144 1.06 -4.84 -14.11
CA PRO A 144 2.07 -3.89 -13.66
C PRO A 144 2.29 -4.01 -12.15
N GLY A 145 3.52 -3.75 -11.75
CA GLY A 145 3.87 -3.73 -10.33
C GLY A 145 3.13 -2.61 -9.59
N SER A 146 2.73 -2.89 -8.37
CA SER A 146 2.02 -1.95 -7.49
C SER A 146 2.96 -1.25 -6.52
N LEU A 147 2.54 -0.10 -6.02
CA LEU A 147 3.26 0.67 -5.00
C LEU A 147 3.20 -0.08 -3.66
N THR A 148 4.35 -0.59 -3.21
CA THR A 148 4.45 -1.37 -1.96
C THR A 148 4.91 -0.56 -0.76
N LYS A 149 5.62 0.56 -1.01
CA LYS A 149 6.22 1.36 0.04
C LYS A 149 6.60 2.76 -0.46
N LEU A 150 6.52 3.74 0.44
CA LEU A 150 7.11 5.06 0.25
C LEU A 150 8.14 5.34 1.35
N THR A 151 9.33 5.76 0.98
CA THR A 151 10.44 6.05 1.91
C THR A 151 10.83 7.51 1.85
N ILE A 152 11.10 8.15 3.00
CA ILE A 152 11.63 9.51 3.05
C ILE A 152 13.09 9.50 2.51
N LYS A 153 13.34 10.23 1.44
CA LYS A 153 14.70 10.36 0.88
C LYS A 153 15.59 11.15 1.85
N ASN A 154 16.67 10.54 2.29
CA ASN A 154 17.64 11.14 3.21
C ASN A 154 17.02 11.67 4.52
N GLY A 155 15.86 11.17 4.91
CA GLY A 155 15.17 11.60 6.12
C GLY A 155 15.58 10.82 7.35
N THR A 156 15.33 11.40 8.52
CA THR A 156 15.49 10.76 9.82
C THR A 156 14.13 10.35 10.38
N ALA A 157 14.11 9.24 11.12
CA ALA A 157 12.94 8.83 11.87
C ALA A 157 12.63 9.87 12.97
N SER A 158 11.35 10.04 13.28
CA SER A 158 10.88 10.86 14.39
C SER A 158 10.43 9.96 15.54
N ALA A 159 10.63 10.40 16.78
CA ALA A 159 10.09 9.69 17.93
C ALA A 159 8.55 9.75 18.02
N GLN A 160 7.90 10.55 17.19
CA GLN A 160 6.45 10.74 17.17
C GLN A 160 5.90 10.43 15.78
N ASP A 161 4.62 10.05 15.74
CA ASP A 161 3.89 9.88 14.50
C ASP A 161 3.83 11.20 13.73
N ARG A 162 3.90 11.08 12.41
CA ARG A 162 3.81 12.23 11.48
C ARG A 162 2.69 11.99 10.48
N THR A 163 1.99 13.05 10.17
CA THR A 163 1.07 13.07 9.04
C THR A 163 1.85 13.35 7.77
N LEU A 164 1.80 12.41 6.83
CA LEU A 164 2.34 12.56 5.48
C LEU A 164 1.22 13.01 4.56
N THR A 165 1.47 14.05 3.77
CA THR A 165 0.57 14.47 2.70
C THR A 165 1.33 14.42 1.37
N ILE A 166 0.81 13.66 0.40
CA ILE A 166 1.34 13.52 -0.95
C ILE A 166 0.18 13.55 -1.95
N PHE A 167 0.27 14.35 -2.99
CA PHE A 167 -0.80 14.56 -3.98
C PHE A 167 -2.18 14.92 -3.36
N GLY A 168 -2.18 15.55 -2.18
CA GLY A 168 -3.39 15.88 -1.43
C GLY A 168 -3.96 14.72 -0.59
N ILE A 169 -3.38 13.54 -0.67
CA ILE A 169 -3.76 12.37 0.12
C ILE A 169 -2.95 12.36 1.41
N THR A 170 -3.61 12.10 2.55
CA THR A 170 -2.98 12.07 3.87
C THR A 170 -2.90 10.65 4.42
N GLY A 171 -1.74 10.31 4.98
CA GLY A 171 -1.49 9.05 5.66
C GLY A 171 -0.66 9.26 6.92
N THR A 172 -0.60 8.25 7.77
CA THR A 172 0.22 8.27 8.98
C THR A 172 1.56 7.60 8.71
N LEU A 173 2.64 8.34 8.96
CA LEU A 173 3.99 7.80 9.03
C LEU A 173 4.30 7.50 10.51
N PRO A 174 4.38 6.23 10.93
CA PRO A 174 4.54 5.87 12.32
C PRO A 174 5.85 6.38 12.92
N ALA A 175 5.88 6.51 14.25
CA ALA A 175 7.08 6.84 14.99
C ALA A 175 8.22 5.85 14.70
N ASN A 176 9.46 6.34 14.81
CA ASN A 176 10.68 5.57 14.62
C ASN A 176 10.86 4.90 13.25
N THR A 177 10.08 5.32 12.25
CA THR A 177 10.24 4.87 10.86
C THR A 177 10.37 6.03 9.87
N THR A 178 10.98 5.75 8.73
CA THR A 178 11.04 6.62 7.56
C THR A 178 10.23 6.06 6.39
N GLU A 179 9.48 4.99 6.63
CA GLU A 179 8.75 4.25 5.61
C GLU A 179 7.26 4.17 5.95
N ILE A 180 6.42 4.29 4.95
CA ILE A 180 4.99 4.03 5.04
C ILE A 180 4.65 2.83 4.15
N THR A 181 3.95 1.85 4.72
CA THR A 181 3.56 0.58 4.08
C THR A 181 2.06 0.30 4.23
N ASP A 182 1.30 1.29 4.67
CA ASP A 182 -0.17 1.17 4.76
C ASP A 182 -0.76 0.96 3.38
N ALA A 183 -1.34 -0.21 3.15
CA ALA A 183 -1.85 -0.62 1.84
C ALA A 183 -2.97 0.29 1.33
N GLY A 184 -3.87 0.73 2.23
CA GLY A 184 -4.97 1.61 1.85
C GLY A 184 -4.49 3.00 1.41
N PHE A 185 -3.50 3.55 2.12
CA PHE A 185 -2.88 4.82 1.72
C PHE A 185 -2.11 4.68 0.40
N LEU A 186 -1.31 3.62 0.24
CA LEU A 186 -0.54 3.37 -0.98
C LEU A 186 -1.45 3.19 -2.20
N GLN A 187 -2.54 2.46 -2.06
CA GLN A 187 -3.53 2.27 -3.13
C GLN A 187 -4.20 3.61 -3.54
N GLN A 188 -4.54 4.47 -2.57
CA GLN A 188 -5.07 5.80 -2.87
C GLN A 188 -4.06 6.67 -3.61
N VAL A 189 -2.77 6.62 -3.20
CA VAL A 189 -1.69 7.33 -3.91
C VAL A 189 -1.54 6.81 -5.33
N GLU A 190 -1.55 5.50 -5.51
CA GLU A 190 -1.40 4.84 -6.82
C GLU A 190 -2.55 5.16 -7.76
N ALA A 191 -3.79 5.22 -7.25
CA ALA A 191 -4.98 5.58 -8.01
C ALA A 191 -5.09 7.09 -8.31
N ASN A 192 -4.22 7.93 -7.75
CA ASN A 192 -4.29 9.39 -7.95
C ASN A 192 -3.76 9.78 -9.32
N ASP A 193 -4.50 10.61 -10.06
CA ASP A 193 -4.12 11.09 -11.39
C ASP A 193 -2.73 11.73 -11.41
N SER A 194 -2.39 12.53 -10.38
CA SER A 194 -1.08 13.16 -10.31
C SER A 194 0.06 12.14 -10.22
N TYR A 195 -0.15 11.01 -9.56
CA TYR A 195 0.81 9.91 -9.53
C TYR A 195 0.89 9.17 -10.86
N GLN A 196 -0.25 8.94 -11.50
CA GLN A 196 -0.34 8.23 -12.79
C GLN A 196 0.39 8.98 -13.90
N PHE A 197 0.29 10.31 -13.94
CA PHE A 197 0.95 11.15 -14.93
C PHE A 197 2.46 11.36 -14.71
N VAL A 198 3.02 10.91 -13.58
CA VAL A 198 4.46 10.99 -13.36
C VAL A 198 5.19 9.95 -14.18
N ASP A 199 6.17 10.36 -14.96
CA ASP A 199 7.01 9.44 -15.73
C ASP A 199 7.89 8.54 -14.83
N VAL A 200 8.37 7.43 -15.37
CA VAL A 200 9.13 6.40 -14.63
C VAL A 200 10.41 6.95 -13.99
N GLU A 201 11.11 7.86 -14.65
CA GLU A 201 12.35 8.44 -14.12
C GLU A 201 12.08 9.40 -12.96
N SER A 202 11.03 10.20 -13.07
CA SER A 202 10.55 11.05 -11.97
C SER A 202 10.05 10.23 -10.79
N LYS A 203 9.37 9.10 -11.05
CA LYS A 203 9.01 8.14 -9.98
C LYS A 203 10.24 7.65 -9.23
N LYS A 204 11.30 7.27 -9.92
CA LYS A 204 12.57 6.84 -9.30
C LYS A 204 13.27 7.97 -8.53
N ALA A 205 13.21 9.19 -9.00
CA ALA A 205 13.79 10.34 -8.33
C ALA A 205 13.07 10.69 -7.01
N GLY A 206 11.78 10.38 -6.94
CA GLY A 206 10.88 10.61 -5.82
C GLY A 206 10.00 11.84 -5.97
N PHE A 207 9.04 11.98 -5.06
CA PHE A 207 8.02 13.03 -5.06
C PHE A 207 8.17 13.94 -3.87
N ASP A 208 7.73 15.18 -4.03
CA ASP A 208 7.57 16.10 -2.92
C ASP A 208 6.39 15.67 -2.04
N ALA A 209 6.59 15.78 -0.74
CA ALA A 209 5.58 15.49 0.25
C ALA A 209 5.73 16.42 1.45
N THR A 210 4.61 16.70 2.11
CA THR A 210 4.61 17.47 3.35
C THR A 210 4.55 16.50 4.53
N LEU A 211 5.43 16.73 5.51
CA LEU A 211 5.43 16.00 6.78
C LEU A 211 5.16 16.97 7.92
N ALA A 212 4.18 16.66 8.75
CA ALA A 212 3.88 17.39 9.98
C ALA A 212 3.78 16.42 11.14
N LEU A 213 4.01 16.85 12.37
CA LEU A 213 3.67 16.04 13.53
C LEU A 213 2.17 15.80 13.58
N SER A 214 1.75 14.57 13.83
CA SER A 214 0.32 14.21 13.94
C SER A 214 -0.33 14.87 15.15
N GLU A 215 0.42 15.03 16.23
CA GLU A 215 -0.01 15.77 17.41
C GLU A 215 0.83 17.04 17.61
N ARG A 216 0.16 18.08 18.08
CA ARG A 216 0.84 19.34 18.39
C ARG A 216 1.71 19.16 19.61
N MET A 217 3.00 19.47 19.48
CA MET A 217 3.93 19.47 20.59
C MET A 217 3.89 20.83 21.31
N ARG A 218 3.79 20.81 22.65
CA ARG A 218 3.99 21.99 23.45
C ARG A 218 5.48 22.21 23.67
N VAL A 219 6.00 23.34 23.23
CA VAL A 219 7.41 23.71 23.37
C VAL A 219 7.53 25.09 23.97
N LEU A 220 8.60 25.29 24.75
CA LEU A 220 9.05 26.63 25.12
C LEU A 220 10.01 27.15 24.06
N ARG A 221 9.84 28.41 23.73
CA ARG A 221 10.72 29.13 22.84
C ARG A 221 11.68 29.97 23.69
N VAL A 222 12.93 29.53 23.80
CA VAL A 222 13.93 30.18 24.66
C VAL A 222 15.09 30.69 23.83
N PRO A 223 15.77 31.79 24.24
CA PRO A 223 17.04 32.19 23.63
C PRO A 223 18.04 31.03 23.64
N ALA A 224 18.78 30.82 22.54
CA ALA A 224 19.76 29.73 22.47
C ALA A 224 20.81 29.80 23.64
N GLY A 225 21.17 30.98 24.08
CA GLY A 225 22.07 31.20 25.21
C GLY A 225 21.46 30.93 26.61
N ALA A 226 20.17 30.57 26.69
CA ALA A 226 19.51 30.14 27.91
C ALA A 226 19.63 28.64 28.16
N VAL A 227 20.01 27.85 27.14
CA VAL A 227 20.19 26.39 27.25
C VAL A 227 21.67 26.13 27.53
N PHE A 228 21.94 25.42 28.63
CA PHE A 228 23.29 25.05 29.03
C PHE A 228 23.41 23.56 29.35
N GLY A 229 24.65 23.07 29.57
CA GLY A 229 24.89 21.67 29.83
C GLY A 229 24.43 20.74 28.72
N ILE A 230 24.52 21.19 27.44
CA ILE A 230 24.01 20.47 26.29
C ILE A 230 24.79 19.16 26.09
N ASN A 231 24.04 18.06 26.04
CA ASN A 231 24.54 16.73 25.70
C ASN A 231 23.60 16.09 24.65
N GLY A 232 24.03 16.08 23.40
CA GLY A 232 23.17 15.64 22.27
C GLY A 232 21.95 16.53 22.11
N SER A 233 20.75 15.96 22.27
CA SER A 233 19.46 16.66 22.21
C SER A 233 18.90 17.08 23.57
N THR A 234 19.64 16.94 24.65
CA THR A 234 19.22 17.34 26.00
C THR A 234 20.06 18.50 26.52
N GLY A 235 19.49 19.27 27.43
CA GLY A 235 20.17 20.38 28.13
C GLY A 235 19.35 20.81 29.33
N CYS A 236 19.72 21.94 29.95
CA CYS A 236 18.99 22.53 31.06
C CYS A 236 18.67 23.99 30.77
N ILE A 237 17.56 24.49 31.32
CA ILE A 237 17.23 25.91 31.44
C ILE A 237 16.98 26.26 32.90
N VAL A 238 17.11 27.52 33.26
CA VAL A 238 16.80 28.02 34.62
C VAL A 238 15.60 28.96 34.53
N PRO A 239 14.41 28.56 35.00
CA PRO A 239 13.26 29.46 35.07
C PRO A 239 13.50 30.53 36.13
N THR A 240 13.14 31.79 35.84
CA THR A 240 13.26 32.95 36.77
C THR A 240 11.93 33.32 37.42
N SER A 241 10.94 32.42 37.44
CA SER A 241 9.66 32.69 38.06
C SER A 241 9.72 32.42 39.59
N ASN A 242 8.92 33.16 40.33
CA ASN A 242 8.89 33.10 41.81
C ASN A 242 8.58 31.73 42.43
N ASN A 243 8.16 30.77 41.65
CA ASN A 243 7.76 29.42 42.10
C ASN A 243 8.82 28.33 41.88
N HIS A 244 9.85 28.55 41.08
CA HIS A 244 10.84 27.50 40.76
C HIS A 244 12.21 27.69 41.36
N GLY A 245 12.46 28.87 42.04
CA GLY A 245 13.83 29.17 42.47
C GLY A 245 14.83 29.07 41.28
N ASN A 246 16.10 29.38 41.46
CA ASN A 246 17.11 29.21 40.39
C ASN A 246 17.54 27.74 40.17
N THR A 247 16.58 26.81 40.13
CA THR A 247 16.87 25.39 39.95
C THR A 247 16.87 25.03 38.48
N PRO A 248 17.94 24.38 37.96
CA PRO A 248 17.97 23.90 36.60
C PRO A 248 16.86 22.90 36.30
N VAL A 249 16.17 23.08 35.17
CA VAL A 249 15.16 22.16 34.67
C VAL A 249 15.71 21.49 33.42
N LYS A 250 15.72 20.17 33.41
CA LYS A 250 16.15 19.38 32.28
C LYS A 250 15.16 19.51 31.15
N VAL A 251 15.66 19.69 29.92
CA VAL A 251 14.85 19.88 28.73
C VAL A 251 15.40 19.09 27.55
N SER A 252 14.50 18.65 26.68
CA SER A 252 14.84 18.10 25.38
C SER A 252 14.81 19.20 24.32
N ILE A 253 15.89 19.38 23.57
CA ILE A 253 15.98 20.32 22.46
C ILE A 253 15.34 19.63 21.25
N VAL A 254 14.17 20.12 20.86
CA VAL A 254 13.36 19.52 19.76
C VAL A 254 13.51 20.29 18.44
N GLY A 255 14.16 21.44 18.47
CA GLY A 255 14.43 22.25 17.29
C GLY A 255 15.12 23.54 17.61
N GLY A 256 15.49 24.30 16.59
CA GLY A 256 16.09 25.63 16.72
C GLY A 256 15.89 26.45 15.48
N GLU A 257 15.82 27.74 15.68
CA GLU A 257 15.76 28.76 14.62
C GLU A 257 16.68 29.91 15.07
N LEU A 258 17.22 30.67 14.15
CA LEU A 258 18.20 31.74 14.37
C LEU A 258 18.12 32.41 15.76
N GLY A 259 19.03 32.02 16.65
CA GLY A 259 19.14 32.58 18.00
C GLY A 259 18.11 32.07 19.03
N VAL A 260 17.26 31.13 18.65
CA VAL A 260 16.20 30.56 19.50
C VAL A 260 16.28 29.03 19.51
N SER A 261 16.13 28.43 20.68
CA SER A 261 15.95 26.99 20.84
C SER A 261 14.49 26.68 21.21
N LEU A 262 13.95 25.63 20.60
CA LEU A 262 12.67 25.05 20.97
C LEU A 262 12.94 23.89 21.91
N VAL A 263 12.46 24.01 23.15
CA VAL A 263 12.74 23.02 24.19
C VAL A 263 11.43 22.46 24.78
N GLN A 264 11.46 21.20 25.13
CA GLN A 264 10.37 20.49 25.81
C GLN A 264 10.91 20.01 27.18
N ALA A 265 10.16 20.20 28.25
CA ALA A 265 10.44 19.59 29.53
C ALA A 265 9.38 18.51 29.81
N ASP A 266 9.80 17.48 30.54
CA ASP A 266 8.95 16.35 30.93
C ASP A 266 7.95 16.70 32.04
N SER A 267 8.07 17.90 32.66
CA SER A 267 7.19 18.35 33.75
C SER A 267 5.98 19.12 33.22
N GLU A 268 4.81 18.91 33.84
CA GLU A 268 3.56 19.63 33.54
C GLU A 268 3.66 21.16 33.76
N ASP A 269 4.68 21.61 34.54
CA ASP A 269 4.90 23.00 34.88
C ASP A 269 5.53 23.87 33.77
N ILE A 270 5.81 23.29 32.61
CA ILE A 270 6.40 24.05 31.49
C ILE A 270 5.55 25.25 31.05
N ALA A 271 4.25 25.17 31.20
CA ALA A 271 3.32 26.26 30.88
C ALA A 271 3.45 27.46 31.84
N SER A 272 4.03 27.27 33.01
CA SER A 272 4.21 28.31 34.00
C SER A 272 5.51 29.10 33.81
N ILE A 273 6.44 28.63 32.96
CA ILE A 273 7.73 29.25 32.70
C ILE A 273 7.51 30.41 31.71
N SER A 274 7.58 31.62 32.21
CA SER A 274 7.49 32.85 31.40
C SER A 274 8.84 33.50 31.11
N ASN A 275 9.83 33.28 31.94
CA ASN A 275 11.18 33.83 31.80
C ASN A 275 12.24 32.79 32.13
N VAL A 276 13.41 32.89 31.49
CA VAL A 276 14.58 32.05 31.71
C VAL A 276 15.84 32.88 31.93
N GLU A 277 16.74 32.39 32.71
CA GLU A 277 18.05 33.01 32.95
C GLU A 277 18.96 32.89 31.74
N ILE A 278 19.78 33.90 31.47
CA ILE A 278 20.76 33.93 30.38
C ILE A 278 22.13 34.45 30.86
N GLY A 279 23.18 34.06 30.18
CA GLY A 279 24.55 34.62 30.38
C GLY A 279 25.14 34.29 31.72
N SER A 280 25.56 35.31 32.50
CA SER A 280 26.29 35.14 33.75
C SER A 280 25.48 34.45 34.85
N GLY A 281 24.15 34.47 34.81
CA GLY A 281 23.27 33.77 35.73
C GLY A 281 23.35 32.24 35.62
N LEU A 282 23.93 31.73 34.54
CA LEU A 282 24.11 30.28 34.30
C LEU A 282 25.49 29.78 34.73
N ASN A 283 26.40 30.70 35.12
CA ASN A 283 27.76 30.32 35.55
C ASN A 283 27.70 29.50 36.83
N ASN A 284 28.46 28.42 36.88
CA ASN A 284 28.55 27.45 37.99
C ASN A 284 27.30 26.61 38.27
N LEU A 285 26.34 26.57 37.39
CA LEU A 285 25.23 25.63 37.46
C LEU A 285 25.57 24.32 36.73
N THR A 286 25.18 23.20 37.32
CA THR A 286 25.28 21.87 36.69
C THR A 286 23.92 21.41 36.20
N CYS A 287 23.90 20.78 35.02
CA CYS A 287 22.71 20.15 34.44
C CYS A 287 22.76 18.66 34.80
N GLU A 288 22.01 18.24 35.82
CA GLU A 288 21.95 16.84 36.30
C GLU A 288 20.78 16.07 35.69
#